data_737d97849a4ec3da0ee31224e473fa54
#
_entry.id   737d97849a4ec3da0ee31224e473fa54
#
_cell.length_a   1.000
_cell.length_b   1.000
_cell.length_c   1.000
_cell.angle_alpha   90.00
_cell.angle_beta   90.00
_cell.angle_gamma   90.00
#
_symmetry.space_group_name_H-M   'P 1'
#
loop_
_entity.id
_entity.type
_entity.pdbx_description
1 polymer ?
#
loop_
_entity_poly.entity_id
_entity_poly.type
_entity_poly.pdbx_seq_one_letter_code
_entity_poly.pdbx_strand_id
1 'polypeptide(L)'
;MDNAPPEVRNHVFIVEDSAPIRERLGALLRDIEGVSIVGEAGSVRAAVEGILRTRPESVVLDIQLLDGSGVDVLREVCPKAPEVVFVVLTNHAHPQYRRICMEAGASHFFDKSTEIGKVREVITGLGATRH
;
A
#
# COMPACT_ATOMS: atom_id res chain seq x y z
N MET A 1 -12.02 -27.69 -19.32
CA MET A 1 -11.29 -27.26 -18.14
C MET A 1 -10.25 -26.23 -18.53
N ASP A 2 -10.31 -25.11 -17.89
CA ASP A 2 -9.42 -24.01 -18.16
C ASP A 2 -8.10 -24.21 -17.40
N ASN A 3 -6.98 -24.18 -18.14
CA ASN A 3 -5.64 -24.32 -17.57
C ASN A 3 -4.94 -22.97 -17.42
N ALA A 4 -5.67 -21.88 -17.55
CA ALA A 4 -5.11 -20.54 -17.38
C ALA A 4 -4.58 -20.36 -15.94
N PRO A 5 -3.49 -19.58 -15.75
CA PRO A 5 -3.03 -19.27 -14.41
C PRO A 5 -4.09 -18.51 -13.62
N PRO A 6 -4.01 -18.56 -12.28
CA PRO A 6 -4.95 -17.79 -11.46
C PRO A 6 -4.97 -16.34 -11.86
N GLU A 7 -6.16 -15.78 -11.96
CA GLU A 7 -6.32 -14.38 -12.30
C GLU A 7 -5.76 -13.49 -11.19
N VAL A 8 -5.06 -12.42 -11.58
CA VAL A 8 -4.58 -11.41 -10.64
C VAL A 8 -5.80 -10.62 -10.16
N ARG A 9 -6.03 -10.60 -8.85
CA ARG A 9 -7.17 -9.93 -8.23
C ARG A 9 -6.81 -8.64 -7.53
N ASN A 10 -5.53 -8.43 -7.27
CA ASN A 10 -5.08 -7.28 -6.52
C ASN A 10 -3.68 -6.87 -6.95
N HIS A 11 -3.58 -5.69 -7.55
CA HIS A 11 -2.31 -5.08 -7.90
C HIS A 11 -1.93 -4.17 -6.74
N VAL A 12 -0.77 -4.44 -6.14
CA VAL A 12 -0.30 -3.73 -4.95
C VAL A 12 0.96 -2.93 -5.27
N PHE A 13 1.01 -1.70 -4.78
CA PHE A 13 2.19 -0.85 -4.86
C PHE A 13 2.75 -0.67 -3.43
N ILE A 14 4.07 -0.74 -3.27
CA ILE A 14 4.71 -0.60 -1.96
C ILE A 14 5.49 0.70 -1.91
N VAL A 15 5.24 1.51 -0.87
CA VAL A 15 5.97 2.76 -0.62
C VAL A 15 6.67 2.65 0.72
N GLU A 16 7.99 2.49 0.69
CA GLU A 16 8.84 2.28 1.86
C GLU A 16 10.27 2.66 1.49
N ASP A 17 10.92 3.51 2.29
CA ASP A 17 12.27 3.98 2.00
C ASP A 17 13.37 2.95 2.28
N SER A 18 13.12 1.99 3.17
CA SER A 18 14.09 0.95 3.51
C SER A 18 13.98 -0.22 2.51
N ALA A 19 15.03 -0.48 1.75
CA ALA A 19 15.06 -1.59 0.81
C ALA A 19 14.85 -2.95 1.49
N PRO A 20 15.49 -3.27 2.64
CA PRO A 20 15.23 -4.53 3.32
C PRO A 20 13.78 -4.70 3.77
N ILE A 21 13.14 -3.61 4.21
CA ILE A 21 11.73 -3.67 4.62
C ILE A 21 10.83 -3.84 3.40
N ARG A 22 11.14 -3.16 2.29
CA ARG A 22 10.39 -3.35 1.03
C ARG A 22 10.42 -4.81 0.59
N GLU A 23 11.59 -5.45 0.68
CA GLU A 23 11.73 -6.86 0.31
C GLU A 23 10.87 -7.77 1.19
N ARG A 24 10.86 -7.51 2.50
CA ARG A 24 10.03 -8.26 3.43
C ARG A 24 8.55 -8.10 3.14
N LEU A 25 8.12 -6.88 2.91
CA LEU A 25 6.72 -6.61 2.56
C LEU A 25 6.36 -7.28 1.25
N GLY A 26 7.25 -7.19 0.26
CA GLY A 26 7.04 -7.85 -1.02
C GLY A 26 6.86 -9.36 -0.88
N ALA A 27 7.72 -10.00 -0.09
CA ALA A 27 7.63 -11.43 0.15
C ALA A 27 6.32 -11.81 0.85
N LEU A 28 5.93 -11.03 1.86
CA LEU A 28 4.68 -11.25 2.59
C LEU A 28 3.47 -11.14 1.66
N LEU A 29 3.45 -10.11 0.82
CA LEU A 29 2.31 -9.86 -0.05
C LEU A 29 2.24 -10.84 -1.23
N ARG A 30 3.40 -11.23 -1.79
CA ARG A 30 3.44 -12.20 -2.89
C ARG A 30 2.96 -13.58 -2.47
N ASP A 31 3.00 -13.87 -1.19
CA ASP A 31 2.49 -15.13 -0.64
C ASP A 31 0.96 -15.20 -0.66
N ILE A 32 0.29 -14.07 -0.88
CA ILE A 32 -1.16 -14.00 -0.97
C ILE A 32 -1.58 -14.34 -2.40
N GLU A 33 -2.48 -15.31 -2.54
CA GLU A 33 -2.97 -15.71 -3.85
C GLU A 33 -3.64 -14.54 -4.57
N GLY A 34 -3.31 -14.35 -5.83
CA GLY A 34 -3.91 -13.32 -6.66
C GLY A 34 -3.29 -11.93 -6.52
N VAL A 35 -2.23 -11.78 -5.71
CA VAL A 35 -1.54 -10.50 -5.54
C VAL A 35 -0.37 -10.39 -6.51
N SER A 36 -0.26 -9.23 -7.15
CA SER A 36 0.87 -8.86 -7.98
C SER A 36 1.42 -7.53 -7.51
N ILE A 37 2.72 -7.46 -7.25
CA ILE A 37 3.38 -6.21 -6.89
C ILE A 37 3.70 -5.48 -8.19
N VAL A 38 3.06 -4.35 -8.43
CA VAL A 38 3.20 -3.61 -9.68
C VAL A 38 4.23 -2.48 -9.61
N GLY A 39 4.74 -2.19 -8.43
CA GLY A 39 5.77 -1.19 -8.27
C GLY A 39 6.16 -0.96 -6.83
N GLU A 40 7.30 -0.31 -6.66
CA GLU A 40 7.87 0.04 -5.36
C GLU A 40 8.49 1.42 -5.44
N ALA A 41 8.45 2.16 -4.36
CA ALA A 41 9.06 3.48 -4.28
C ALA A 41 9.54 3.76 -2.85
N GLY A 42 10.58 4.59 -2.75
CA GLY A 42 11.12 5.00 -1.45
C GLY A 42 10.96 6.50 -1.19
N SER A 43 10.40 7.26 -2.12
CA SER A 43 10.24 8.69 -2.01
C SER A 43 8.82 9.11 -2.38
N VAL A 44 8.43 10.32 -1.97
CA VAL A 44 7.13 10.88 -2.31
C VAL A 44 6.97 10.96 -3.83
N ARG A 45 7.96 11.55 -4.50
CA ARG A 45 7.89 11.78 -5.94
C ARG A 45 7.76 10.49 -6.72
N ALA A 46 8.63 9.51 -6.44
CA ALA A 46 8.57 8.23 -7.13
C ALA A 46 7.25 7.48 -6.84
N ALA A 47 6.75 7.60 -5.62
CA ALA A 47 5.48 6.99 -5.24
C ALA A 47 4.31 7.58 -6.02
N VAL A 48 4.21 8.91 -6.04
CA VAL A 48 3.12 9.60 -6.76
C VAL A 48 3.13 9.21 -8.24
N GLU A 49 4.29 9.32 -8.89
CA GLU A 49 4.43 8.98 -10.30
C GLU A 49 4.08 7.52 -10.58
N GLY A 50 4.61 6.61 -9.76
CA GLY A 50 4.39 5.18 -9.94
C GLY A 50 2.95 4.76 -9.71
N ILE A 51 2.31 5.28 -8.67
CA ILE A 51 0.92 4.95 -8.36
C ILE A 51 -0.02 5.46 -9.44
N LEU A 52 0.17 6.69 -9.89
CA LEU A 52 -0.69 7.26 -10.94
C LEU A 52 -0.50 6.56 -12.28
N ARG A 53 0.71 6.06 -12.56
CA ARG A 53 0.98 5.31 -13.78
C ARG A 53 0.38 3.91 -13.74
N THR A 54 0.53 3.20 -12.61
CA THR A 54 0.13 1.80 -12.50
C THR A 54 -1.32 1.60 -12.06
N ARG A 55 -1.90 2.58 -11.39
CA ARG A 55 -3.28 2.52 -10.87
C ARG A 55 -3.55 1.21 -10.12
N PRO A 56 -2.79 0.92 -9.04
CA PRO A 56 -3.01 -0.31 -8.29
C PRO A 56 -4.33 -0.28 -7.53
N GLU A 57 -4.86 -1.45 -7.16
CA GLU A 57 -6.02 -1.53 -6.28
C GLU A 57 -5.67 -1.05 -4.88
N SER A 58 -4.46 -1.35 -4.41
CA SER A 58 -4.03 -0.95 -3.07
C SER A 58 -2.57 -0.52 -3.03
N VAL A 59 -2.27 0.31 -2.03
CA VAL A 59 -0.91 0.79 -1.76
C VAL A 59 -0.62 0.56 -0.29
N VAL A 60 0.53 -0.07 0.01
CA VAL A 60 1.05 -0.14 1.38
C VAL A 60 2.04 1.01 1.52
N LEU A 61 1.78 1.91 2.44
CA LEU A 61 2.45 3.21 2.51
C LEU A 61 3.01 3.50 3.90
N ASP A 62 4.32 3.80 3.96
CA ASP A 62 4.91 4.34 5.19
C ASP A 62 4.78 5.86 5.21
N ILE A 63 4.79 6.46 6.41
CA ILE A 63 4.73 7.89 6.60
C ILE A 63 6.09 8.55 6.33
N GLN A 64 7.19 7.95 6.80
CA GLN A 64 8.53 8.53 6.62
C GLN A 64 9.15 8.07 5.30
N LEU A 65 9.40 9.01 4.43
CA LEU A 65 10.00 8.77 3.12
C LEU A 65 11.24 9.64 2.94
N LEU A 66 12.03 9.35 1.91
CA LEU A 66 13.32 10.02 1.67
C LEU A 66 13.19 11.53 1.49
N ASP A 67 12.13 11.99 0.84
CA ASP A 67 11.94 13.39 0.46
C ASP A 67 10.70 14.04 1.08
N GLY A 68 10.10 13.40 2.06
CA GLY A 68 8.90 13.95 2.69
C GLY A 68 8.10 12.92 3.46
N SER A 69 6.79 13.04 3.41
CA SER A 69 5.86 12.22 4.19
C SER A 69 4.90 11.44 3.30
N GLY A 70 4.50 10.25 3.78
CA GLY A 70 3.42 9.50 3.13
C GLY A 70 2.11 10.29 3.07
N VAL A 71 1.91 11.24 3.99
CA VAL A 71 0.74 12.13 3.93
C VAL A 71 0.73 12.94 2.63
N ASP A 72 1.91 13.36 2.16
CA ASP A 72 2.02 14.08 0.89
C ASP A 72 1.58 13.20 -0.29
N VAL A 73 1.92 11.91 -0.23
CA VAL A 73 1.47 10.94 -1.25
C VAL A 73 -0.06 10.86 -1.25
N LEU A 74 -0.66 10.73 -0.07
CA LEU A 74 -2.12 10.65 0.07
C LEU A 74 -2.79 11.90 -0.51
N ARG A 75 -2.28 13.06 -0.16
CA ARG A 75 -2.86 14.34 -0.58
C ARG A 75 -2.77 14.56 -2.09
N GLU A 76 -1.72 14.06 -2.72
CA GLU A 76 -1.56 14.20 -4.16
C GLU A 76 -2.32 13.15 -4.96
N VAL A 77 -2.36 11.91 -4.47
CA VAL A 77 -2.94 10.80 -5.24
C VAL A 77 -4.45 10.67 -5.02
N CYS A 78 -4.92 10.76 -3.78
CA CYS A 78 -6.34 10.51 -3.50
C CYS A 78 -7.32 11.34 -4.31
N PRO A 79 -7.10 12.64 -4.53
CA PRO A 79 -8.02 13.41 -5.37
C PRO A 79 -8.02 12.96 -6.84
N LYS A 80 -6.91 12.41 -7.33
CA LYS A 80 -6.75 11.99 -8.72
C LYS A 80 -7.14 10.54 -8.96
N ALA A 81 -7.06 9.71 -7.92
CA ALA A 81 -7.33 8.28 -7.99
C ALA A 81 -8.04 7.82 -6.72
N PRO A 82 -9.28 8.27 -6.50
CA PRO A 82 -10.01 7.97 -5.25
C PRO A 82 -10.33 6.48 -5.07
N GLU A 83 -10.24 5.68 -6.12
CA GLU A 83 -10.49 4.24 -6.06
C GLU A 83 -9.32 3.45 -5.45
N VAL A 84 -8.13 4.04 -5.34
CA VAL A 84 -6.97 3.38 -4.77
C VAL A 84 -7.13 3.28 -3.25
N VAL A 85 -6.96 2.09 -2.70
CA VAL A 85 -7.05 1.85 -1.26
C VAL A 85 -5.66 2.00 -0.64
N PHE A 86 -5.50 2.97 0.26
CA PHE A 86 -4.23 3.18 0.95
C PHE A 86 -4.24 2.52 2.32
N VAL A 87 -3.25 1.66 2.55
CA VAL A 87 -3.03 0.99 3.83
C VAL A 87 -1.74 1.56 4.40
N VAL A 88 -1.84 2.41 5.42
CA VAL A 88 -0.66 2.98 6.06
C VAL A 88 -0.09 1.97 7.04
N LEU A 89 1.21 1.72 6.94
CA LEU A 89 1.93 0.80 7.81
C LEU A 89 3.21 1.51 8.27
N THR A 90 3.27 1.91 9.53
CA THR A 90 4.34 2.78 9.99
C THR A 90 4.79 2.45 11.42
N ASN A 91 6.07 2.78 11.72
CA ASN A 91 6.59 2.73 13.09
C ASN A 91 6.17 3.96 13.89
N HIS A 92 5.53 4.93 13.28
CA HIS A 92 5.08 6.17 13.92
C HIS A 92 3.56 6.16 14.09
N ALA A 93 3.06 5.17 14.82
CA ALA A 93 1.62 4.94 14.95
C ALA A 93 0.98 5.73 16.09
N HIS A 94 1.27 7.03 16.17
CA HIS A 94 0.65 7.93 17.13
C HIS A 94 -0.76 8.32 16.67
N PRO A 95 -1.69 8.55 17.62
CA PRO A 95 -3.06 8.91 17.25
C PRO A 95 -3.18 10.13 16.33
N GLN A 96 -2.31 11.12 16.50
CA GLN A 96 -2.33 12.29 15.63
C GLN A 96 -1.96 11.95 14.18
N TYR A 97 -1.02 11.04 13.97
CA TYR A 97 -0.66 10.61 12.62
C TYR A 97 -1.77 9.80 11.99
N ARG A 98 -2.42 8.95 12.79
CA ARG A 98 -3.57 8.19 12.31
C ARG A 98 -4.65 9.13 11.81
N ARG A 99 -4.98 10.15 12.59
CA ARG A 99 -6.02 11.13 12.22
C ARG A 99 -5.66 11.83 10.92
N ILE A 100 -4.43 12.32 10.82
CA ILE A 100 -3.96 13.04 9.63
C ILE A 100 -4.04 12.16 8.39
N CYS A 101 -3.58 10.90 8.49
CA CYS A 101 -3.60 9.97 7.36
C CYS A 101 -5.04 9.64 6.95
N MET A 102 -5.91 9.36 7.90
CA MET A 102 -7.30 9.02 7.59
C MET A 102 -8.03 10.20 6.95
N GLU A 103 -7.78 11.41 7.43
CA GLU A 103 -8.34 12.63 6.84
C GLU A 103 -7.80 12.88 5.43
N ALA A 104 -6.56 12.48 5.16
CA ALA A 104 -5.93 12.64 3.85
C ALA A 104 -6.37 11.58 2.84
N GLY A 105 -7.11 10.56 3.27
CA GLY A 105 -7.68 9.57 2.37
C GLY A 105 -7.26 8.12 2.60
N ALA A 106 -6.47 7.83 3.64
CA ALA A 106 -6.10 6.45 3.94
C ALA A 106 -7.33 5.67 4.42
N SER A 107 -7.39 4.40 4.04
CA SER A 107 -8.47 3.50 4.46
C SER A 107 -8.11 2.73 5.72
N HIS A 108 -6.82 2.45 5.92
CA HIS A 108 -6.32 1.68 7.07
C HIS A 108 -5.04 2.29 7.58
N PHE A 109 -4.81 2.15 8.89
CA PHE A 109 -3.60 2.65 9.54
C PHE A 109 -3.15 1.63 10.57
N PHE A 110 -1.95 1.06 10.39
CA PHE A 110 -1.42 0.01 11.25
C PHE A 110 -0.02 0.31 11.76
N ASP A 111 0.27 -0.19 12.95
CA ASP A 111 1.60 -0.15 13.56
C ASP A 111 2.45 -1.27 12.96
N LYS A 112 3.59 -0.90 12.36
CA LYS A 112 4.49 -1.85 11.71
C LYS A 112 5.06 -2.89 12.68
N SER A 113 5.27 -2.51 13.94
CA SER A 113 5.88 -3.42 14.90
C SER A 113 4.92 -4.46 15.46
N THR A 114 3.61 -4.18 15.46
CA THR A 114 2.63 -5.08 16.11
C THR A 114 1.51 -5.53 15.20
N GLU A 115 1.28 -4.86 14.07
CA GLU A 115 0.09 -5.07 13.26
C GLU A 115 0.36 -5.43 11.81
N ILE A 116 1.60 -5.81 11.49
CA ILE A 116 1.97 -6.12 10.11
C ILE A 116 1.11 -7.25 9.50
N GLY A 117 0.69 -8.21 10.32
CA GLY A 117 -0.19 -9.29 9.86
C GLY A 117 -1.56 -8.83 9.42
N LYS A 118 -2.03 -7.68 9.93
CA LYS A 118 -3.32 -7.12 9.53
C LYS A 118 -3.32 -6.61 8.10
N VAL A 119 -2.14 -6.21 7.59
CA VAL A 119 -1.99 -5.80 6.19
C VAL A 119 -2.38 -6.96 5.28
N ARG A 120 -1.88 -8.17 5.59
CA ARG A 120 -2.21 -9.37 4.83
C ARG A 120 -3.73 -9.62 4.82
N GLU A 121 -4.38 -9.47 5.98
CA GLU A 121 -5.84 -9.66 6.08
C GLU A 121 -6.60 -8.67 5.21
N VAL A 122 -6.21 -7.40 5.23
CA VAL A 122 -6.85 -6.36 4.42
C VAL A 122 -6.68 -6.64 2.94
N ILE A 123 -5.46 -6.93 2.50
CA ILE A 123 -5.17 -7.20 1.08
C ILE A 123 -5.92 -8.45 0.61
N THR A 124 -5.95 -9.49 1.43
CA THR A 124 -6.70 -10.71 1.11
C THR A 124 -8.20 -10.40 0.95
N GLY A 125 -8.74 -9.58 1.87
CA GLY A 125 -10.15 -9.19 1.81
C GLY A 125 -10.50 -8.39 0.58
N LEU A 126 -9.60 -7.50 0.13
CA LEU A 126 -9.80 -6.73 -1.09
C LEU A 126 -9.87 -7.65 -2.31
N GLY A 127 -8.97 -8.62 -2.39
CA GLY A 127 -8.99 -9.59 -3.48
C GLY A 127 -10.25 -10.44 -3.49
N ALA A 128 -10.77 -10.83 -2.33
CA ALA A 128 -11.97 -11.65 -2.21
C ALA A 128 -13.23 -10.90 -2.63
N THR A 129 -13.26 -9.58 -2.48
CA THR A 129 -14.44 -8.77 -2.83
C THR A 129 -14.42 -8.25 -4.26
N ARG A 130 -13.35 -8.48 -5.00
CA ARG A 130 -13.18 -7.97 -6.37
C ARG A 130 -13.43 -9.11 -7.37
N HIS A 131 -14.65 -9.34 -7.66
CA HIS A 131 -15.03 -10.36 -8.63
C HIS A 131 -15.51 -9.73 -9.91
#